data_3c9b11dc2b0bdb116833c2b0f0eb60ba
#
_entry.id   3c9b11dc2b0bdb116833c2b0f0eb60ba
#
_cell.length_a   1.000
_cell.length_b   1.000
_cell.length_c   1.000
_cell.angle_alpha   90.00
_cell.angle_beta   90.00
_cell.angle_gamma   90.00
#
_symmetry.space_group_name_H-M   'P 1'
#
loop_
_entity.id
_entity.type
_entity.pdbx_description
1 polymer ?
#
loop_
_entity_poly.entity_id
_entity_poly.type
_entity_poly.pdbx_seq_one_letter_code
_entity_poly.pdbx_strand_id
1 'polypeptide(L)'
;MIVIVASLVILAVGQLIVSVPATALLGTSPAPRTSSVVVLLSFWGVWLALWAWMRFVDGRPMRALGLEGRRTEVWIGLVIALVVLGGDLVVMTAAGQGRLHWAHPHPAQIWQVLGLAVLFVIQGSAEEVVLRGHLMQTVAARWGIIAGVSIQAVLFAVLHGANPGVSVVAVVNIALFGLMLGVLVLWRGSLWPAVGFHGVWNWLQGPVLGFDVSGMDFGQTILRQTHPAAASTLWTGGSFGAEAALPTTVFLVVVTSLLIVVWRSGKMPGRPAHLSN
;
A
#
# COMPACT_ATOMS: atom_id res chain seq x y z
N MET A 1 -17.95 -9.94 -12.39
CA MET A 1 -17.02 -9.46 -13.45
C MET A 1 -17.04 -7.95 -13.62
N ILE A 2 -18.18 -7.30 -13.73
CA ILE A 2 -18.24 -5.82 -13.96
C ILE A 2 -17.43 -5.02 -12.92
N VAL A 3 -17.53 -5.32 -11.62
CA VAL A 3 -16.80 -4.58 -10.58
C VAL A 3 -15.28 -4.72 -10.70
N ILE A 4 -14.78 -5.87 -11.12
CA ILE A 4 -13.34 -6.08 -11.34
C ILE A 4 -12.85 -5.14 -12.45
N VAL A 5 -13.54 -5.17 -13.59
CA VAL A 5 -13.24 -4.31 -14.74
C VAL A 5 -13.38 -2.83 -14.35
N ALA A 6 -14.45 -2.48 -13.65
CA ALA A 6 -14.67 -1.10 -13.18
C ALA A 6 -13.54 -0.60 -12.27
N SER A 7 -13.09 -1.41 -11.30
CA SER A 7 -11.99 -1.03 -10.41
C SER A 7 -10.66 -0.85 -11.18
N LEU A 8 -10.37 -1.71 -12.15
CA LEU A 8 -9.20 -1.55 -13.03
C LEU A 8 -9.29 -0.30 -13.90
N VAL A 9 -10.47 -0.01 -14.46
CA VAL A 9 -10.72 1.20 -15.26
C VAL A 9 -10.58 2.45 -14.39
N ILE A 10 -11.13 2.46 -13.17
CA ILE A 10 -11.01 3.58 -12.24
C ILE A 10 -9.53 3.87 -11.92
N LEU A 11 -8.73 2.83 -11.64
CA LEU A 11 -7.29 2.99 -11.40
C LEU A 11 -6.57 3.52 -12.64
N ALA A 12 -6.77 2.90 -13.80
CA ALA A 12 -6.08 3.27 -15.03
C ALA A 12 -6.48 4.67 -15.52
N VAL A 13 -7.78 4.94 -15.67
CA VAL A 13 -8.28 6.25 -16.14
C VAL A 13 -7.93 7.35 -15.13
N GLY A 14 -8.09 7.06 -13.83
CA GLY A 14 -7.73 8.01 -12.78
C GLY A 14 -6.27 8.45 -12.86
N GLN A 15 -5.35 7.52 -13.03
CA GLN A 15 -3.93 7.86 -13.19
C GLN A 15 -3.67 8.65 -14.50
N LEU A 16 -4.33 8.31 -15.60
CA LEU A 16 -4.17 9.01 -16.88
C LEU A 16 -4.66 10.46 -16.82
N ILE A 17 -5.68 10.78 -16.04
CA ILE A 17 -6.21 12.17 -15.88
C ILE A 17 -5.10 13.14 -15.46
N VAL A 18 -4.14 12.69 -14.64
CA VAL A 18 -3.04 13.54 -14.15
C VAL A 18 -1.75 13.29 -14.92
N SER A 19 -1.41 12.01 -15.21
CA SER A 19 -0.14 11.68 -15.83
C SER A 19 -0.02 12.18 -17.27
N VAL A 20 -1.10 12.17 -18.06
CA VAL A 20 -1.06 12.66 -19.46
C VAL A 20 -0.78 14.16 -19.52
N PRO A 21 -1.52 15.06 -18.82
CA PRO A 21 -1.15 16.47 -18.78
C PRO A 21 0.23 16.74 -18.21
N ALA A 22 0.62 16.01 -17.15
CA ALA A 22 1.95 16.16 -16.56
C ALA A 22 3.07 15.82 -17.57
N THR A 23 2.93 14.72 -18.32
CA THR A 23 3.88 14.34 -19.37
C THR A 23 3.92 15.37 -20.51
N ALA A 24 2.77 15.93 -20.88
CA ALA A 24 2.71 16.98 -21.90
C ALA A 24 3.46 18.27 -21.46
N LEU A 25 3.42 18.60 -20.17
CA LEU A 25 4.09 19.78 -19.61
C LEU A 25 5.59 19.55 -19.33
N LEU A 26 5.96 18.35 -18.86
CA LEU A 26 7.33 18.02 -18.40
C LEU A 26 8.18 17.35 -19.48
N GLY A 27 7.57 16.96 -20.60
CA GLY A 27 8.21 16.18 -21.67
C GLY A 27 8.10 14.67 -21.44
N THR A 28 8.46 13.90 -22.46
CA THR A 28 8.27 12.42 -22.47
C THR A 28 9.31 11.64 -21.67
N SER A 29 10.36 12.31 -21.18
CA SER A 29 11.45 11.67 -20.43
C SER A 29 11.86 12.52 -19.23
N PRO A 30 10.96 12.76 -18.25
CA PRO A 30 11.32 13.45 -17.03
C PRO A 30 12.33 12.62 -16.22
N ALA A 31 13.13 13.30 -15.38
CA ALA A 31 14.03 12.60 -14.47
C ALA A 31 13.27 11.55 -13.62
N PRO A 32 13.89 10.41 -13.26
CA PRO A 32 13.21 9.32 -12.56
C PRO A 32 12.41 9.76 -11.31
N ARG A 33 12.99 10.66 -10.52
CA ARG A 33 12.32 11.22 -9.32
C ARG A 33 11.09 12.07 -9.65
N THR A 34 11.17 12.86 -10.73
CA THR A 34 10.01 13.63 -11.22
C THR A 34 8.91 12.68 -11.65
N SER A 35 9.26 11.59 -12.34
CA SER A 35 8.32 10.54 -12.72
C SER A 35 7.65 9.91 -11.50
N SER A 36 8.40 9.57 -10.46
CA SER A 36 7.85 9.00 -9.22
C SER A 36 6.87 9.94 -8.52
N VAL A 37 7.18 11.24 -8.45
CA VAL A 37 6.27 12.23 -7.87
C VAL A 37 5.01 12.41 -8.73
N VAL A 38 5.13 12.41 -10.07
CA VAL A 38 3.97 12.45 -10.98
C VAL A 38 3.06 11.24 -10.77
N VAL A 39 3.63 10.05 -10.58
CA VAL A 39 2.86 8.84 -10.26
C VAL A 39 2.09 9.03 -8.95
N LEU A 40 2.70 9.54 -7.88
CA LEU A 40 1.97 9.81 -6.63
C LEU A 40 0.85 10.84 -6.81
N LEU A 41 1.11 11.92 -7.54
CA LEU A 41 0.11 12.94 -7.84
C LEU A 41 -1.05 12.40 -8.68
N SER A 42 -0.81 11.38 -9.52
CA SER A 42 -1.85 10.79 -10.37
C SER A 42 -2.97 10.11 -9.56
N PHE A 43 -2.72 9.76 -8.31
CA PHE A 43 -3.75 9.18 -7.43
C PHE A 43 -4.85 10.17 -7.01
N TRP A 44 -4.65 11.47 -7.16
CA TRP A 44 -5.76 12.43 -7.11
C TRP A 44 -6.79 12.18 -8.20
N GLY A 45 -6.33 11.82 -9.40
CA GLY A 45 -7.21 11.42 -10.49
C GLY A 45 -7.97 10.12 -10.17
N VAL A 46 -7.34 9.16 -9.47
CA VAL A 46 -8.03 7.94 -9.00
C VAL A 46 -9.15 8.28 -8.02
N TRP A 47 -8.90 9.18 -7.06
CA TRP A 47 -9.94 9.68 -6.16
C TRP A 47 -11.10 10.33 -6.90
N LEU A 48 -10.81 11.15 -7.91
CA LEU A 48 -11.83 11.81 -8.74
C LEU A 48 -12.62 10.78 -9.56
N ALA A 49 -11.94 9.84 -10.21
CA ALA A 49 -12.59 8.80 -11.02
C ALA A 49 -13.49 7.89 -10.16
N LEU A 50 -13.03 7.50 -8.99
CA LEU A 50 -13.83 6.70 -8.05
C LEU A 50 -15.02 7.50 -7.52
N TRP A 51 -14.82 8.77 -7.16
CA TRP A 51 -15.93 9.64 -6.74
C TRP A 51 -17.00 9.75 -7.83
N ALA A 52 -16.58 9.97 -9.08
CA ALA A 52 -17.50 10.05 -10.21
C ALA A 52 -18.26 8.72 -10.41
N TRP A 53 -17.55 7.59 -10.33
CA TRP A 53 -18.18 6.27 -10.41
C TRP A 53 -19.22 6.07 -9.30
N MET A 54 -18.85 6.30 -8.06
CA MET A 54 -19.74 6.15 -6.90
C MET A 54 -20.98 7.06 -7.01
N ARG A 55 -20.78 8.30 -7.50
CA ARG A 55 -21.83 9.30 -7.58
C ARG A 55 -22.79 9.04 -8.74
N PHE A 56 -22.30 8.66 -9.93
CA PHE A 56 -23.08 8.61 -11.15
C PHE A 56 -23.45 7.19 -11.61
N VAL A 57 -22.68 6.18 -11.21
CA VAL A 57 -22.94 4.78 -11.59
C VAL A 57 -23.56 3.99 -10.43
N ASP A 58 -22.91 4.00 -9.27
CA ASP A 58 -23.39 3.23 -8.10
C ASP A 58 -24.52 3.97 -7.33
N GLY A 59 -24.65 5.29 -7.46
CA GLY A 59 -25.61 6.09 -6.71
C GLY A 59 -25.37 6.11 -5.18
N ARG A 60 -24.13 5.83 -4.74
CA ARG A 60 -23.75 5.67 -3.33
C ARG A 60 -22.75 6.74 -2.90
N PRO A 61 -22.77 7.19 -1.65
CA PRO A 61 -21.77 8.12 -1.15
C PRO A 61 -20.42 7.41 -0.90
N MET A 62 -19.29 8.13 -1.04
CA MET A 62 -17.95 7.62 -0.81
C MET A 62 -17.75 6.97 0.58
N ARG A 63 -18.43 7.51 1.61
CA ARG A 63 -18.37 6.96 2.96
C ARG A 63 -18.82 5.49 3.05
N ALA A 64 -19.72 5.05 2.17
CA ALA A 64 -20.21 3.67 2.11
C ALA A 64 -19.13 2.65 1.72
N LEU A 65 -17.95 3.11 1.30
CA LEU A 65 -16.79 2.25 1.01
C LEU A 65 -15.99 1.84 2.26
N GLY A 66 -16.52 2.08 3.47
CA GLY A 66 -15.84 1.74 4.73
C GLY A 66 -15.09 2.92 5.37
N LEU A 67 -15.39 4.15 4.94
CA LEU A 67 -14.82 5.38 5.51
C LEU A 67 -15.65 5.94 6.69
N GLU A 68 -16.76 5.30 7.06
CA GLU A 68 -17.61 5.70 8.19
C GLU A 68 -17.04 5.33 9.57
N GLY A 69 -16.04 4.44 9.64
CA GLY A 69 -15.40 4.00 10.86
C GLY A 69 -14.60 5.10 11.58
N ARG A 70 -14.07 4.77 12.75
CA ARG A 70 -13.28 5.72 13.56
C ARG A 70 -11.95 6.04 12.86
N ARG A 71 -11.75 7.29 12.47
CA ARG A 71 -10.51 7.77 11.84
C ARG A 71 -9.27 7.53 12.71
N THR A 72 -9.45 7.51 14.04
CA THR A 72 -8.37 7.19 14.98
C THR A 72 -7.81 5.77 14.80
N GLU A 73 -8.50 4.89 14.08
CA GLU A 73 -8.01 3.53 13.80
C GLU A 73 -6.83 3.51 12.82
N VAL A 74 -6.47 4.62 12.18
CA VAL A 74 -5.21 4.74 11.42
C VAL A 74 -3.99 4.36 12.27
N TRP A 75 -4.04 4.58 13.59
CA TRP A 75 -2.96 4.19 14.50
C TRP A 75 -2.71 2.69 14.57
N ILE A 76 -3.74 1.87 14.36
CA ILE A 76 -3.59 0.41 14.32
C ILE A 76 -2.72 0.02 13.12
N GLY A 77 -3.02 0.60 11.96
CA GLY A 77 -2.22 0.38 10.75
C GLY A 77 -0.79 0.87 10.89
N LEU A 78 -0.61 2.07 11.44
CA LEU A 78 0.72 2.63 11.72
C LEU A 78 1.54 1.70 12.61
N VAL A 79 0.97 1.20 13.72
CA VAL A 79 1.68 0.28 14.63
C VAL A 79 2.06 -1.01 13.90
N ILE A 80 1.16 -1.59 13.10
CA ILE A 80 1.46 -2.80 12.32
C ILE A 80 2.59 -2.51 11.31
N ALA A 81 2.56 -1.37 10.61
CA ALA A 81 3.63 -1.00 9.68
C ALA A 81 4.98 -0.87 10.38
N LEU A 82 5.02 -0.20 11.54
CA LEU A 82 6.24 -0.08 12.36
C LEU A 82 6.76 -1.44 12.83
N VAL A 83 5.89 -2.34 13.28
CA VAL A 83 6.27 -3.67 13.75
C VAL A 83 6.84 -4.52 12.61
N VAL A 84 6.19 -4.53 11.45
CA VAL A 84 6.62 -5.34 10.30
C VAL A 84 7.93 -4.78 9.74
N LEU A 85 7.96 -3.49 9.40
CA LEU A 85 9.14 -2.87 8.77
C LEU A 85 10.32 -2.75 9.76
N GLY A 86 10.04 -2.41 11.02
CA GLY A 86 11.05 -2.38 12.08
C GLY A 86 11.64 -3.76 12.36
N GLY A 87 10.79 -4.79 12.40
CA GLY A 87 11.22 -6.18 12.54
C GLY A 87 12.08 -6.64 11.37
N ASP A 88 11.69 -6.30 10.15
CA ASP A 88 12.45 -6.57 8.93
C ASP A 88 13.86 -5.96 8.99
N LEU A 89 13.95 -4.68 9.37
CA LEU A 89 15.22 -3.98 9.56
C LEU A 89 16.10 -4.63 10.62
N VAL A 90 15.53 -5.03 11.75
CA VAL A 90 16.27 -5.70 12.83
C VAL A 90 16.84 -7.03 12.32
N VAL A 91 16.02 -7.84 11.66
CA VAL A 91 16.43 -9.15 11.12
C VAL A 91 17.50 -8.98 10.04
N MET A 92 17.32 -8.05 9.10
CA MET A 92 18.27 -7.75 8.03
C MET A 92 19.63 -7.29 8.61
N THR A 93 19.60 -6.40 9.60
CA THR A 93 20.82 -5.88 10.24
C THR A 93 21.53 -6.95 11.07
N ALA A 94 20.79 -7.75 11.85
CA ALA A 94 21.33 -8.85 12.64
C ALA A 94 21.96 -9.95 11.77
N ALA A 95 21.39 -10.20 10.58
CA ALA A 95 21.94 -11.10 9.58
C ALA A 95 23.13 -10.51 8.81
N GLY A 96 23.57 -9.29 9.11
CA GLY A 96 24.69 -8.63 8.43
C GLY A 96 24.42 -8.26 6.97
N GLN A 97 23.14 -8.22 6.56
CA GLN A 97 22.73 -7.97 5.17
C GLN A 97 22.56 -6.48 4.85
N GLY A 98 22.56 -5.63 5.86
CA GLY A 98 22.44 -4.18 5.67
C GLY A 98 22.68 -3.39 6.94
N ARG A 99 22.91 -2.09 6.77
CA ARG A 99 23.06 -1.11 7.86
C ARG A 99 22.37 0.18 7.51
N LEU A 100 21.81 0.86 8.51
CA LEU A 100 21.24 2.19 8.38
C LEU A 100 22.27 3.24 8.83
N HIS A 101 22.40 4.30 8.04
CA HIS A 101 23.24 5.44 8.34
C HIS A 101 22.39 6.71 8.28
N TRP A 102 22.75 7.70 9.10
CA TRP A 102 22.16 9.03 8.98
C TRP A 102 22.58 9.68 7.66
N ALA A 103 21.59 10.14 6.86
CA ALA A 103 21.85 10.70 5.52
C ALA A 103 22.26 12.18 5.55
N HIS A 104 22.29 12.83 6.73
CA HIS A 104 22.57 14.26 6.90
C HIS A 104 21.67 15.15 6.02
N PRO A 105 20.34 15.01 6.09
CA PRO A 105 19.44 15.75 5.21
C PRO A 105 19.49 17.27 5.51
N HIS A 106 19.49 18.06 4.43
CA HIS A 106 19.29 19.52 4.55
C HIS A 106 17.85 19.82 4.97
N PRO A 107 17.58 21.00 5.58
CA PRO A 107 16.21 21.38 5.98
C PRO A 107 15.18 21.26 4.83
N ALA A 108 15.55 21.65 3.60
CA ALA A 108 14.68 21.51 2.44
C ALA A 108 14.33 20.05 2.12
N GLN A 109 15.25 19.11 2.32
CA GLN A 109 15.00 17.67 2.13
C GLN A 109 14.04 17.14 3.18
N ILE A 110 14.12 17.62 4.42
CA ILE A 110 13.16 17.25 5.48
C ILE A 110 11.74 17.68 5.08
N TRP A 111 11.56 18.89 4.56
CA TRP A 111 10.26 19.34 4.06
C TRP A 111 9.77 18.52 2.87
N GLN A 112 10.66 18.09 1.98
CA GLN A 112 10.30 17.20 0.88
C GLN A 112 9.85 15.82 1.38
N VAL A 113 10.56 15.24 2.36
CA VAL A 113 10.16 13.97 3.01
C VAL A 113 8.80 14.10 3.69
N LEU A 114 8.51 15.21 4.35
CA LEU A 114 7.20 15.48 4.95
C LEU A 114 6.12 15.68 3.87
N GLY A 115 6.43 16.35 2.77
CA GLY A 115 5.54 16.48 1.61
C GLY A 115 5.19 15.11 0.99
N LEU A 116 6.18 14.24 0.86
CA LEU A 116 5.98 12.87 0.38
C LEU A 116 5.08 12.05 1.31
N ALA A 117 5.08 12.30 2.63
CA ALA A 117 4.13 11.65 3.55
C ALA A 117 2.68 11.91 3.13
N VAL A 118 2.36 13.15 2.78
CA VAL A 118 1.00 13.51 2.32
C VAL A 118 0.66 12.78 1.02
N LEU A 119 1.60 12.74 0.06
CA LEU A 119 1.37 12.08 -1.22
C LEU A 119 1.20 10.57 -1.06
N PHE A 120 1.98 9.92 -0.20
CA PHE A 120 1.83 8.48 0.08
C PHE A 120 0.53 8.16 0.83
N VAL A 121 0.04 9.04 1.70
CA VAL A 121 -1.28 8.88 2.30
C VAL A 121 -2.38 8.96 1.23
N ILE A 122 -2.26 9.88 0.27
CA ILE A 122 -3.21 10.01 -0.84
C ILE A 122 -3.16 8.77 -1.74
N GLN A 123 -1.96 8.32 -2.13
CA GLN A 123 -1.74 7.13 -2.96
C GLN A 123 -2.28 5.88 -2.25
N GLY A 124 -1.80 5.57 -1.06
CA GLY A 124 -2.20 4.38 -0.32
C GLY A 124 -3.70 4.38 -0.03
N SER A 125 -4.28 5.53 0.38
CA SER A 125 -5.72 5.61 0.61
C SER A 125 -6.54 5.40 -0.67
N ALA A 126 -6.10 5.89 -1.83
CA ALA A 126 -6.79 5.68 -3.10
C ALA A 126 -6.83 4.18 -3.47
N GLU A 127 -5.71 3.47 -3.33
CA GLU A 127 -5.66 2.04 -3.57
C GLU A 127 -6.54 1.25 -2.59
N GLU A 128 -6.50 1.60 -1.30
CA GLU A 128 -7.34 0.94 -0.29
C GLU A 128 -8.83 1.14 -0.57
N VAL A 129 -9.25 2.34 -0.93
CA VAL A 129 -10.65 2.63 -1.20
C VAL A 129 -11.14 1.93 -2.47
N VAL A 130 -10.31 1.84 -3.52
CA VAL A 130 -10.68 1.08 -4.73
C VAL A 130 -10.68 -0.42 -4.47
N LEU A 131 -9.62 -0.97 -3.88
CA LEU A 131 -9.44 -2.42 -3.79
C LEU A 131 -10.19 -3.03 -2.60
N ARG A 132 -10.14 -2.43 -1.40
CA ARG A 132 -10.79 -2.95 -0.18
C ARG A 132 -12.16 -2.33 0.04
N GLY A 133 -12.36 -1.08 -0.39
CA GLY A 133 -13.65 -0.39 -0.33
C GLY A 133 -14.62 -0.81 -1.42
N HIS A 134 -14.26 -0.65 -2.68
CA HIS A 134 -15.15 -0.89 -3.81
C HIS A 134 -15.13 -2.36 -4.28
N LEU A 135 -13.95 -2.88 -4.66
CA LEU A 135 -13.81 -4.21 -5.24
C LEU A 135 -14.12 -5.31 -4.22
N MET A 136 -13.37 -5.38 -3.12
CA MET A 136 -13.46 -6.47 -2.14
C MET A 136 -14.88 -6.58 -1.57
N GLN A 137 -15.49 -5.47 -1.14
CA GLN A 137 -16.82 -5.47 -0.55
C GLN A 137 -17.88 -5.93 -1.56
N THR A 138 -17.81 -5.44 -2.80
CA THR A 138 -18.79 -5.83 -3.85
C THR A 138 -18.65 -7.29 -4.25
N VAL A 139 -17.40 -7.81 -4.35
CA VAL A 139 -17.15 -9.23 -4.61
C VAL A 139 -17.61 -10.09 -3.45
N ALA A 140 -17.28 -9.68 -2.23
CA ALA A 140 -17.67 -10.41 -1.02
C ALA A 140 -19.19 -10.51 -0.84
N ALA A 141 -19.92 -9.46 -1.16
CA ALA A 141 -21.39 -9.45 -1.12
C ALA A 141 -22.01 -10.42 -2.14
N ARG A 142 -21.32 -10.71 -3.24
CA ARG A 142 -21.85 -11.56 -4.32
C ARG A 142 -21.33 -13.00 -4.27
N TRP A 143 -20.06 -13.20 -3.93
CA TRP A 143 -19.37 -14.50 -4.00
C TRP A 143 -18.77 -14.95 -2.68
N GLY A 144 -19.03 -14.22 -1.58
CA GLY A 144 -18.54 -14.51 -0.24
C GLY A 144 -17.19 -13.86 0.07
N ILE A 145 -16.92 -13.78 1.37
CA ILE A 145 -15.76 -13.07 1.94
C ILE A 145 -14.43 -13.62 1.40
N ILE A 146 -14.30 -14.95 1.27
CA ILE A 146 -13.07 -15.58 0.78
C ILE A 146 -12.77 -15.10 -0.64
N ALA A 147 -13.78 -15.10 -1.53
CA ALA A 147 -13.61 -14.61 -2.90
C ALA A 147 -13.22 -13.12 -2.92
N GLY A 148 -13.89 -12.28 -2.11
CA GLY A 148 -13.59 -10.87 -2.02
C GLY A 148 -12.14 -10.61 -1.63
N VAL A 149 -11.68 -11.22 -0.55
CA VAL A 149 -10.31 -11.06 -0.05
C VAL A 149 -9.28 -11.64 -1.03
N SER A 150 -9.53 -12.81 -1.60
CA SER A 150 -8.57 -13.44 -2.53
C SER A 150 -8.44 -12.68 -3.84
N ILE A 151 -9.55 -12.28 -4.46
CA ILE A 151 -9.53 -11.59 -5.76
C ILE A 151 -8.83 -10.24 -5.64
N GLN A 152 -9.12 -9.44 -4.59
CA GLN A 152 -8.45 -8.15 -4.43
C GLN A 152 -6.94 -8.33 -4.14
N ALA A 153 -6.53 -9.36 -3.37
CA ALA A 153 -5.13 -9.63 -3.08
C ALA A 153 -4.34 -10.03 -4.33
N VAL A 154 -4.92 -10.91 -5.16
CA VAL A 154 -4.33 -11.30 -6.44
C VAL A 154 -4.24 -10.11 -7.39
N LEU A 155 -5.30 -9.31 -7.52
CA LEU A 155 -5.28 -8.13 -8.38
C LEU A 155 -4.26 -7.09 -7.90
N PHE A 156 -4.12 -6.90 -6.59
CA PHE A 156 -3.11 -6.03 -6.03
C PHE A 156 -1.70 -6.45 -6.46
N ALA A 157 -1.39 -7.75 -6.39
CA ALA A 157 -0.11 -8.28 -6.85
C ALA A 157 0.08 -8.15 -8.37
N VAL A 158 -0.96 -8.43 -9.16
CA VAL A 158 -0.91 -8.29 -10.63
C VAL A 158 -0.63 -6.86 -11.06
N LEU A 159 -1.26 -5.87 -10.42
CA LEU A 159 -1.05 -4.45 -10.70
C LEU A 159 0.40 -4.00 -10.45
N HIS A 160 1.10 -4.63 -9.51
CA HIS A 160 2.50 -4.38 -9.22
C HIS A 160 3.47 -5.24 -10.05
N GLY A 161 2.95 -6.21 -10.81
CA GLY A 161 3.75 -7.15 -11.58
C GLY A 161 4.54 -6.54 -12.74
N ALA A 162 4.24 -5.31 -13.14
CA ALA A 162 4.97 -4.54 -14.16
C ALA A 162 5.97 -3.52 -13.57
N ASN A 163 6.07 -3.43 -12.25
CA ASN A 163 6.96 -2.46 -11.61
C ASN A 163 8.43 -2.82 -11.79
N PRO A 164 9.34 -1.83 -11.85
CA PRO A 164 10.78 -2.07 -11.95
C PRO A 164 11.28 -2.97 -10.81
N GLY A 165 12.20 -3.88 -11.14
CA GLY A 165 12.82 -4.75 -10.13
C GLY A 165 11.91 -5.83 -9.52
N VAL A 166 10.70 -6.03 -10.06
CA VAL A 166 9.78 -7.06 -9.56
C VAL A 166 10.42 -8.45 -9.58
N SER A 167 10.20 -9.20 -8.51
CA SER A 167 10.68 -10.58 -8.34
C SER A 167 9.51 -11.48 -7.91
N VAL A 168 9.71 -12.79 -7.94
CA VAL A 168 8.70 -13.74 -7.43
C VAL A 168 8.38 -13.46 -5.96
N VAL A 169 9.39 -13.14 -5.14
CA VAL A 169 9.18 -12.79 -3.73
C VAL A 169 8.38 -11.50 -3.60
N ALA A 170 8.66 -10.49 -4.45
CA ALA A 170 7.86 -9.26 -4.50
C ALA A 170 6.39 -9.56 -4.76
N VAL A 171 6.09 -10.34 -5.81
CA VAL A 171 4.70 -10.70 -6.16
C VAL A 171 3.99 -11.43 -5.02
N VAL A 172 4.67 -12.40 -4.38
CA VAL A 172 4.13 -13.14 -3.23
C VAL A 172 3.87 -12.19 -2.06
N ASN A 173 4.81 -11.31 -1.73
CA ASN A 173 4.68 -10.37 -0.62
C ASN A 173 3.57 -9.34 -0.88
N ILE A 174 3.46 -8.79 -2.08
CA ILE A 174 2.37 -7.88 -2.43
C ILE A 174 1.00 -8.59 -2.33
N ALA A 175 0.91 -9.86 -2.73
CA ALA A 175 -0.31 -10.65 -2.50
C ALA A 175 -0.60 -10.84 -1.00
N LEU A 176 0.43 -11.09 -0.18
CA LEU A 176 0.31 -11.20 1.27
C LEU A 176 -0.07 -9.86 1.92
N PHE A 177 0.47 -8.73 1.47
CA PHE A 177 -0.02 -7.40 1.86
C PHE A 177 -1.49 -7.24 1.53
N GLY A 178 -1.89 -7.62 0.31
CA GLY A 178 -3.28 -7.63 -0.10
C GLY A 178 -4.17 -8.42 0.84
N LEU A 179 -3.75 -9.63 1.17
CA LEU A 179 -4.46 -10.53 2.09
C LEU A 179 -4.54 -9.94 3.50
N MET A 180 -3.41 -9.49 4.06
CA MET A 180 -3.32 -8.90 5.38
C MET A 180 -4.24 -7.70 5.54
N LEU A 181 -4.18 -6.74 4.60
CA LEU A 181 -5.01 -5.54 4.63
C LEU A 181 -6.50 -5.87 4.44
N GLY A 182 -6.84 -6.85 3.59
CA GLY A 182 -8.20 -7.34 3.46
C GLY A 182 -8.75 -7.90 4.78
N VAL A 183 -7.97 -8.74 5.46
CA VAL A 183 -8.34 -9.30 6.79
C VAL A 183 -8.42 -8.20 7.84
N LEU A 184 -7.51 -7.22 7.82
CA LEU A 184 -7.51 -6.08 8.74
C LEU A 184 -8.79 -5.25 8.59
N VAL A 185 -9.23 -4.98 7.35
CA VAL A 185 -10.48 -4.28 7.05
C VAL A 185 -11.69 -5.10 7.53
N LEU A 186 -11.71 -6.42 7.32
CA LEU A 186 -12.77 -7.28 7.83
C LEU A 186 -12.82 -7.30 9.36
N TRP A 187 -11.65 -7.36 10.02
CA TRP A 187 -11.58 -7.36 11.48
C TRP A 187 -12.10 -6.05 12.07
N ARG A 188 -11.80 -4.91 11.46
CA ARG A 188 -12.17 -3.59 11.99
C ARG A 188 -13.51 -3.07 11.47
N GLY A 189 -14.03 -3.61 10.36
CA GLY A 189 -15.18 -3.06 9.65
C GLY A 189 -14.93 -1.64 9.11
N SER A 190 -13.67 -1.27 8.87
CA SER A 190 -13.22 0.08 8.56
C SER A 190 -11.98 0.06 7.66
N LEU A 191 -11.87 1.00 6.73
CA LEU A 191 -10.68 1.18 5.89
C LEU A 191 -9.54 1.90 6.60
N TRP A 192 -9.80 2.63 7.69
CA TRP A 192 -8.81 3.51 8.30
C TRP A 192 -7.52 2.81 8.75
N PRO A 193 -7.55 1.58 9.32
CA PRO A 193 -6.32 0.87 9.63
C PRO A 193 -5.50 0.51 8.39
N ALA A 194 -6.15 0.11 7.29
CA ALA A 194 -5.46 -0.21 6.05
C ALA A 194 -4.84 1.03 5.41
N VAL A 195 -5.57 2.16 5.40
CA VAL A 195 -5.06 3.46 4.97
C VAL A 195 -3.84 3.89 5.81
N GLY A 196 -3.92 3.73 7.13
CA GLY A 196 -2.82 4.05 8.04
C GLY A 196 -1.59 3.19 7.78
N PHE A 197 -1.79 1.88 7.62
CA PHE A 197 -0.69 0.96 7.29
C PHE A 197 -0.03 1.33 5.96
N HIS A 198 -0.81 1.42 4.89
CA HIS A 198 -0.29 1.56 3.53
C HIS A 198 0.48 2.89 3.34
N GLY A 199 -0.14 4.01 3.72
CA GLY A 199 0.51 5.32 3.59
C GLY A 199 1.78 5.44 4.43
N VAL A 200 1.75 4.92 5.67
CA VAL A 200 2.92 4.94 6.58
C VAL A 200 4.00 3.97 6.12
N TRP A 201 3.64 2.76 5.67
CA TRP A 201 4.59 1.80 5.13
C TRP A 201 5.41 2.39 3.99
N ASN A 202 4.75 2.92 2.95
CA ASN A 202 5.43 3.48 1.78
C ASN A 202 6.31 4.68 2.14
N TRP A 203 5.79 5.57 2.99
CA TRP A 203 6.56 6.73 3.45
C TRP A 203 7.79 6.35 4.28
N LEU A 204 7.63 5.41 5.21
CA LEU A 204 8.77 4.95 6.02
C LEU A 204 9.79 4.20 5.16
N GLN A 205 9.34 3.28 4.31
CA GLN A 205 10.21 2.48 3.46
C GLN A 205 11.08 3.37 2.57
N GLY A 206 10.48 4.28 1.80
CA GLY A 206 11.21 5.13 0.87
C GLY A 206 11.81 6.38 1.53
N PRO A 207 11.03 7.44 1.73
CA PRO A 207 11.53 8.73 2.18
C PRO A 207 12.23 8.73 3.54
N VAL A 208 11.87 7.83 4.45
CA VAL A 208 12.52 7.80 5.77
C VAL A 208 13.73 6.86 5.77
N LEU A 209 13.60 5.64 5.27
CA LEU A 209 14.61 4.59 5.41
C LEU A 209 15.50 4.41 4.18
N GLY A 210 15.13 5.00 3.02
CA GLY A 210 15.96 5.00 1.82
C GLY A 210 15.95 3.68 1.04
N PHE A 211 14.88 2.90 1.13
CA PHE A 211 14.62 1.83 0.16
C PHE A 211 13.87 2.37 -1.06
N ASP A 212 13.89 1.64 -2.15
CA ASP A 212 12.89 1.83 -3.18
C ASP A 212 11.50 1.41 -2.67
N VAL A 213 10.44 1.99 -3.20
CA VAL A 213 9.05 1.63 -2.89
C VAL A 213 8.44 1.03 -4.14
N SER A 214 8.17 -0.27 -4.09
CA SER A 214 7.66 -1.02 -5.26
C SER A 214 8.49 -0.78 -6.53
N GLY A 215 9.82 -0.67 -6.39
CA GLY A 215 10.75 -0.42 -7.49
C GLY A 215 10.93 1.04 -7.92
N MET A 216 10.38 1.99 -7.17
CA MET A 216 10.50 3.42 -7.49
C MET A 216 11.38 4.15 -6.48
N ASP A 217 12.38 4.92 -6.97
CA ASP A 217 13.22 5.80 -6.17
C ASP A 217 12.56 7.19 -6.00
N PHE A 218 12.43 7.64 -4.76
CA PHE A 218 11.94 8.97 -4.40
C PHE A 218 13.05 9.94 -4.00
N GLY A 219 14.27 9.46 -3.88
CA GLY A 219 15.52 10.20 -3.84
C GLY A 219 15.84 11.01 -2.61
N GLN A 220 14.87 11.41 -1.81
CA GLN A 220 15.09 12.18 -0.58
C GLN A 220 14.90 11.28 0.62
N THR A 221 15.95 11.13 1.45
CA THR A 221 15.91 10.21 2.57
C THR A 221 16.44 10.83 3.86
N ILE A 222 15.89 10.41 4.99
CA ILE A 222 16.39 10.75 6.33
C ILE A 222 17.53 9.80 6.72
N LEU A 223 17.34 8.52 6.44
CA LEU A 223 18.32 7.46 6.63
C LEU A 223 18.71 6.88 5.26
N ARG A 224 19.90 6.34 5.18
CA ARG A 224 20.39 5.65 3.97
C ARG A 224 20.77 4.23 4.32
N GLN A 225 20.31 3.31 3.52
CA GLN A 225 20.75 1.94 3.59
C GLN A 225 22.06 1.73 2.84
N THR A 226 22.90 0.87 3.40
CA THR A 226 24.08 0.34 2.74
C THR A 226 24.10 -1.18 2.92
N HIS A 227 24.46 -1.87 1.86
CA HIS A 227 24.53 -3.33 1.83
C HIS A 227 25.97 -3.78 1.54
N PRO A 228 26.48 -4.82 2.23
CA PRO A 228 27.72 -5.46 1.81
C PRO A 228 27.63 -5.96 0.37
N ALA A 229 28.76 -6.02 -0.33
CA ALA A 229 28.78 -6.52 -1.72
C ALA A 229 28.25 -7.97 -1.86
N ALA A 230 28.34 -8.76 -0.80
CA ALA A 230 27.82 -10.12 -0.74
C ALA A 230 26.37 -10.22 -0.21
N ALA A 231 25.70 -9.09 0.02
CA ALA A 231 24.32 -9.12 0.52
C ALA A 231 23.37 -9.74 -0.50
N SER A 232 22.52 -10.63 -0.02
CA SER A 232 21.53 -11.29 -0.87
C SER A 232 20.28 -10.42 -1.05
N THR A 233 19.82 -10.30 -2.28
CA THR A 233 18.55 -9.60 -2.60
C THR A 233 17.35 -10.25 -1.93
N LEU A 234 17.43 -11.53 -1.57
CA LEU A 234 16.39 -12.20 -0.80
C LEU A 234 16.22 -11.62 0.61
N TRP A 235 17.30 -11.04 1.19
CA TRP A 235 17.23 -10.40 2.51
C TRP A 235 16.93 -8.92 2.43
N THR A 236 17.39 -8.25 1.37
CA THR A 236 17.33 -6.81 1.25
C THR A 236 16.14 -6.31 0.42
N GLY A 237 15.54 -7.21 -0.38
CA GLY A 237 14.50 -6.86 -1.35
C GLY A 237 15.03 -6.28 -2.66
N GLY A 238 16.35 -6.02 -2.76
CA GLY A 238 16.99 -5.49 -3.97
C GLY A 238 16.41 -4.13 -4.39
N SER A 239 16.29 -3.94 -5.69
CA SER A 239 15.74 -2.71 -6.29
C SER A 239 14.22 -2.59 -6.23
N PHE A 240 13.51 -3.56 -5.67
CA PHE A 240 12.08 -3.43 -5.41
C PHE A 240 11.79 -2.81 -4.04
N GLY A 241 12.73 -2.96 -3.12
CA GLY A 241 12.63 -2.50 -1.73
C GLY A 241 12.24 -3.60 -0.75
N ALA A 242 12.02 -3.23 0.51
CA ALA A 242 11.72 -4.17 1.61
C ALA A 242 10.53 -5.10 1.30
N GLU A 243 9.62 -4.68 0.45
CA GLU A 243 8.47 -5.47 -0.03
C GLU A 243 8.89 -6.78 -0.73
N ALA A 244 10.12 -6.87 -1.26
CA ALA A 244 10.65 -8.07 -1.90
C ALA A 244 11.58 -8.89 -1.01
N ALA A 245 11.63 -8.61 0.29
CA ALA A 245 12.50 -9.33 1.23
C ALA A 245 11.80 -10.54 1.87
N LEU A 246 12.55 -11.63 2.13
CA LEU A 246 12.05 -12.80 2.85
C LEU A 246 11.63 -12.51 4.29
N PRO A 247 12.38 -11.69 5.09
CA PRO A 247 11.91 -11.30 6.40
C PRO A 247 10.51 -10.67 6.36
N THR A 248 10.23 -9.81 5.37
CA THR A 248 8.89 -9.25 5.15
C THR A 248 7.85 -10.35 4.92
N THR A 249 8.16 -11.40 4.13
CA THR A 249 7.27 -12.57 3.94
C THR A 249 6.90 -13.18 5.28
N VAL A 250 7.89 -13.44 6.15
CA VAL A 250 7.67 -14.06 7.46
C VAL A 250 6.77 -13.18 8.34
N PHE A 251 7.06 -11.88 8.45
CA PHE A 251 6.24 -10.96 9.23
C PHE A 251 4.81 -10.85 8.70
N LEU A 252 4.63 -10.78 7.39
CA LEU A 252 3.29 -10.72 6.77
C LEU A 252 2.49 -11.99 7.06
N VAL A 253 3.10 -13.17 6.96
CA VAL A 253 2.44 -14.44 7.28
C VAL A 253 2.04 -14.49 8.76
N VAL A 254 2.95 -14.12 9.67
CA VAL A 254 2.68 -14.10 11.11
C VAL A 254 1.55 -13.12 11.45
N VAL A 255 1.66 -11.87 10.99
CA VAL A 255 0.64 -10.83 11.28
C VAL A 255 -0.71 -11.21 10.68
N THR A 256 -0.74 -11.71 9.44
CA THR A 256 -1.98 -12.16 8.80
C THR A 256 -2.63 -13.30 9.58
N SER A 257 -1.84 -14.28 10.01
CA SER A 257 -2.34 -15.40 10.81
C SER A 257 -2.92 -14.94 12.14
N LEU A 258 -2.24 -14.03 12.83
CA LEU A 258 -2.74 -13.44 14.07
C LEU A 258 -4.05 -12.65 13.84
N LEU A 259 -4.13 -11.85 12.77
CA LEU A 259 -5.34 -11.12 12.42
C LEU A 259 -6.52 -12.07 12.12
N ILE A 260 -6.28 -13.20 11.43
CA ILE A 260 -7.31 -14.21 11.15
C ILE A 260 -7.80 -14.84 12.45
N VAL A 261 -6.89 -15.19 13.37
CA VAL A 261 -7.25 -15.77 14.68
C VAL A 261 -8.11 -14.78 15.47
N VAL A 262 -7.69 -13.52 15.56
CA VAL A 262 -8.43 -12.48 16.28
C VAL A 262 -9.79 -12.21 15.62
N TRP A 263 -9.82 -12.12 14.29
CA TRP A 263 -11.07 -11.95 13.54
C TRP A 263 -12.06 -13.09 13.79
N ARG A 264 -11.60 -14.36 13.75
CA ARG A 264 -12.45 -15.55 13.99
C ARG A 264 -12.88 -15.69 15.43
N SER A 265 -12.12 -15.20 16.41
CA SER A 265 -12.47 -15.29 17.83
C SER A 265 -13.68 -14.44 18.23
N GLY A 266 -14.23 -13.65 17.29
CA GLY A 266 -15.41 -12.82 17.55
C GLY A 266 -15.19 -11.64 18.50
N LYS A 267 -13.97 -11.45 19.03
CA LYS A 267 -13.59 -10.30 19.89
C LYS A 267 -13.51 -9.03 19.05
N MET A 268 -14.66 -8.62 18.49
CA MET A 268 -14.77 -7.43 17.65
C MET A 268 -15.34 -6.26 18.41
N PRO A 269 -14.64 -5.12 18.47
CA PRO A 269 -15.30 -3.85 18.71
C PRO A 269 -16.01 -3.44 17.41
N GLY A 270 -17.34 -3.55 17.34
CA GLY A 270 -18.14 -2.91 16.30
C GLY A 270 -18.50 -3.74 15.06
N ARG A 271 -18.80 -5.03 15.19
CA ARG A 271 -19.37 -5.83 14.09
C ARG A 271 -20.74 -5.25 13.69
N PRO A 272 -20.93 -4.79 12.44
CA PRO A 272 -22.25 -4.44 11.95
C PRO A 272 -23.16 -5.69 12.04
N ALA A 273 -24.35 -5.58 12.61
CA ALA A 273 -25.28 -6.68 12.86
C ALA A 273 -25.68 -7.50 11.60
N HIS A 274 -25.50 -6.93 10.41
CA HIS A 274 -25.81 -7.58 9.13
C HIS A 274 -24.72 -8.54 8.61
N LEU A 275 -23.57 -8.67 9.31
CA LEU A 275 -22.50 -9.63 8.98
C LEU A 275 -22.42 -10.77 10.01
N SER A 276 -23.44 -10.97 10.85
CA SER A 276 -23.42 -11.94 11.94
C SER A 276 -24.08 -13.30 11.62
N ASN A 277 -24.36 -13.59 10.37
CA ASN A 277 -24.89 -14.91 9.94
C ASN A 277 -23.99 -15.55 8.88
#